data_5e30382e638a55d45c028e57df96e38f
#
_entry.id   5e30382e638a55d45c028e57df96e38f
#
_cell.length_a   1.000
_cell.length_b   1.000
_cell.length_c   1.000
_cell.angle_alpha   90.00
_cell.angle_beta   90.00
_cell.angle_gamma   90.00
#
_symmetry.space_group_name_H-M   'P 1'
#
loop_
_entity.id
_entity.type
_entity.pdbx_description
1 polymer ?
#
loop_
_entity_poly.entity_id
_entity_poly.type
_entity_poly.pdbx_seq_one_letter_code
_entity_poly.pdbx_strand_id
1 'polypeptide(L)'
;SPWPDLDRVMREQNIPLFGLESQEPVKNEDFLFITLQYEMCYTNVLQALDLAGIPLHAVERTDEDPIVIGGGPCTYNPEPIAPFFDLFYIGEGEVVYDKLFDTYLENKKNGGTRQDFLKKACRIPGIYVPQFYEVTYHEDGTVAAFTPSIPEAPEKIKKQLVPSDKRARCGEVKRTCDPYAAQYRPR
;
A
#
# COMPACT_ATOMS: atom_id res chain seq x y z
N SER A 1 -3.81 12.92 -3.47
CA SER A 1 -3.11 14.16 -3.08
C SER A 1 -4.02 15.37 -3.24
N PRO A 2 -3.84 16.42 -2.46
CA PRO A 2 -4.58 17.66 -2.61
C PRO A 2 -4.26 18.36 -3.95
N TRP A 3 -5.16 19.23 -4.39
CA TRP A 3 -4.91 20.09 -5.54
C TRP A 3 -3.77 21.08 -5.24
N PRO A 4 -3.06 21.61 -6.25
CA PRO A 4 -1.87 22.45 -6.04
C PRO A 4 -2.10 23.70 -5.19
N ASP A 5 -3.28 24.32 -5.29
CA ASP A 5 -3.66 25.47 -4.48
C ASP A 5 -3.90 25.10 -3.01
N LEU A 6 -4.55 23.97 -2.77
CA LEU A 6 -4.74 23.44 -1.41
C LEU A 6 -3.42 22.98 -0.80
N ASP A 7 -2.57 22.27 -1.55
CA ASP A 7 -1.23 21.86 -1.11
C ASP A 7 -0.41 23.06 -0.64
N ARG A 8 -0.42 24.16 -1.42
CA ARG A 8 0.26 25.39 -1.03
C ARG A 8 -0.24 25.94 0.30
N VAL A 9 -1.56 26.07 0.47
CA VAL A 9 -2.16 26.58 1.72
C VAL A 9 -1.83 25.67 2.89
N MET A 10 -1.90 24.35 2.71
CA MET A 10 -1.55 23.39 3.76
C MET A 10 -0.09 23.55 4.20
N ARG A 11 0.85 23.74 3.26
CA ARG A 11 2.27 23.97 3.58
C ARG A 11 2.49 25.31 4.28
N GLU A 12 1.86 26.39 3.80
CA GLU A 12 1.96 27.73 4.39
C GLU A 12 1.42 27.76 5.83
N GLN A 13 0.39 26.96 6.11
CA GLN A 13 -0.25 26.89 7.43
C GLN A 13 0.25 25.72 8.30
N ASN A 14 1.24 24.96 7.83
CA ASN A 14 1.75 23.75 8.50
C ASN A 14 0.65 22.74 8.84
N ILE A 15 -0.32 22.57 7.95
CA ILE A 15 -1.38 21.57 8.06
C ILE A 15 -0.89 20.28 7.38
N PRO A 16 -0.68 19.17 8.10
CA PRO A 16 -0.27 17.90 7.51
C PRO A 16 -1.41 17.28 6.71
N LEU A 17 -1.09 16.32 5.86
CA LEU A 17 -2.11 15.51 5.18
C LEU A 17 -2.94 14.76 6.24
N PHE A 18 -4.26 14.83 6.13
CA PHE A 18 -5.20 14.27 7.10
C PHE A 18 -6.30 13.45 6.43
N GLY A 19 -6.90 12.54 7.18
CA GLY A 19 -8.09 11.78 6.76
C GLY A 19 -9.32 12.68 6.68
N LEU A 20 -10.10 12.58 5.59
CA LEU A 20 -11.26 13.46 5.39
C LEU A 20 -12.38 13.21 6.42
N GLU A 21 -12.52 11.98 6.89
CA GLU A 21 -13.55 11.61 7.87
C GLU A 21 -13.08 11.83 9.31
N SER A 22 -11.90 11.33 9.64
CA SER A 22 -11.33 11.42 11.00
C SER A 22 -10.78 12.80 11.33
N GLN A 23 -10.34 13.57 10.31
CA GLN A 23 -9.57 14.80 10.42
C GLN A 23 -8.24 14.65 11.20
N GLU A 24 -7.81 13.40 11.40
CA GLU A 24 -6.54 13.09 12.02
C GLU A 24 -5.41 13.04 10.98
N PRO A 25 -4.18 13.43 11.34
CA PRO A 25 -3.03 13.29 10.45
C PRO A 25 -2.82 11.85 10.02
N VAL A 26 -2.66 11.61 8.70
CA VAL A 26 -2.43 10.25 8.17
C VAL A 26 -1.14 9.61 8.70
N LYS A 27 -0.21 10.39 9.20
CA LYS A 27 1.00 9.90 9.86
C LYS A 27 0.70 9.10 11.13
N ASN A 28 -0.42 9.38 11.79
CA ASN A 28 -0.82 8.72 13.03
C ASN A 28 -1.55 7.38 12.81
N GLU A 29 -1.81 7.02 11.55
CA GLU A 29 -2.46 5.76 11.21
C GLU A 29 -1.46 4.59 11.23
N ASP A 30 -1.95 3.37 11.48
CA ASP A 30 -1.10 2.17 11.41
C ASP A 30 -0.72 1.82 9.95
N PHE A 31 -1.60 2.12 8.99
CA PHE A 31 -1.42 1.81 7.57
C PHE A 31 -1.81 2.97 6.67
N LEU A 32 -1.04 3.17 5.61
CA LEU A 32 -1.38 4.06 4.51
C LEU A 32 -1.46 3.23 3.22
N PHE A 33 -2.68 2.96 2.76
CA PHE A 33 -2.93 2.25 1.50
C PHE A 33 -3.01 3.23 0.34
N ILE A 34 -2.23 2.98 -0.71
CA ILE A 34 -2.20 3.81 -1.91
C ILE A 34 -2.52 2.94 -3.13
N THR A 35 -3.58 3.31 -3.86
CA THR A 35 -3.93 2.64 -5.10
C THR A 35 -3.20 3.27 -6.27
N LEU A 36 -2.34 2.50 -6.93
CA LEU A 36 -1.55 2.90 -8.09
C LEU A 36 -2.30 2.52 -9.37
N GLN A 37 -3.09 3.45 -9.93
CA GLN A 37 -3.92 3.21 -11.10
C GLN A 37 -3.12 3.29 -12.42
N TYR A 38 -2.14 4.20 -12.48
CA TYR A 38 -1.27 4.43 -13.64
C TYR A 38 0.00 5.19 -13.19
N GLU A 39 1.06 5.12 -13.98
CA GLU A 39 2.41 5.56 -13.60
C GLU A 39 2.49 7.08 -13.36
N MET A 40 1.66 7.88 -14.04
CA MET A 40 1.62 9.34 -13.86
C MET A 40 1.22 9.77 -12.43
N CYS A 41 0.66 8.85 -11.60
CA CYS A 41 0.33 9.18 -10.22
C CYS A 41 1.53 9.05 -9.24
N TYR A 42 2.69 8.58 -9.68
CA TYR A 42 3.84 8.35 -8.79
C TYR A 42 4.33 9.62 -8.11
N THR A 43 4.37 10.74 -8.82
CA THR A 43 4.73 12.04 -8.22
C THR A 43 3.72 12.50 -7.16
N ASN A 44 2.43 12.18 -7.35
CA ASN A 44 1.38 12.49 -6.38
C ASN A 44 1.51 11.64 -5.10
N VAL A 45 2.05 10.44 -5.22
CA VAL A 45 2.37 9.60 -4.05
C VAL A 45 3.47 10.27 -3.22
N LEU A 46 4.56 10.70 -3.86
CA LEU A 46 5.66 11.39 -3.18
C LEU A 46 5.18 12.69 -2.52
N GLN A 47 4.37 13.49 -3.23
CA GLN A 47 3.74 14.69 -2.67
C GLN A 47 2.89 14.36 -1.43
N ALA A 48 2.11 13.28 -1.47
CA ALA A 48 1.26 12.88 -0.34
C ALA A 48 2.09 12.45 0.88
N LEU A 49 3.16 11.68 0.67
CA LEU A 49 4.06 11.27 1.75
C LEU A 49 4.77 12.48 2.37
N ASP A 50 5.29 13.38 1.55
CA ASP A 50 5.97 14.60 1.98
C ASP A 50 5.03 15.50 2.79
N LEU A 51 3.82 15.76 2.28
CA LEU A 51 2.81 16.57 2.98
C LEU A 51 2.31 15.92 4.28
N ALA A 52 2.32 14.59 4.35
CA ALA A 52 2.01 13.85 5.56
C ALA A 52 3.14 13.89 6.60
N GLY A 53 4.35 14.33 6.23
CA GLY A 53 5.53 14.25 7.07
C GLY A 53 6.01 12.83 7.32
N ILE A 54 5.73 11.92 6.36
CA ILE A 54 6.21 10.53 6.37
C ILE A 54 7.51 10.48 5.55
N PRO A 55 8.59 9.87 6.06
CA PRO A 55 9.83 9.73 5.32
C PRO A 55 9.57 9.11 3.94
N LEU A 56 10.13 9.72 2.87
CA LEU A 56 9.88 9.27 1.50
C LEU A 56 10.37 7.85 1.31
N HIS A 57 11.63 7.59 1.63
CA HIS A 57 12.19 6.25 1.49
C HIS A 57 11.74 5.32 2.61
N ALA A 58 11.30 4.11 2.24
CA ALA A 58 10.83 3.11 3.19
C ALA A 58 11.89 2.72 4.24
N VAL A 59 13.17 2.75 3.86
CA VAL A 59 14.30 2.44 4.74
C VAL A 59 14.56 3.48 5.84
N GLU A 60 14.02 4.69 5.68
CA GLU A 60 14.15 5.77 6.66
C GLU A 60 13.03 5.76 7.71
N ARG A 61 11.99 4.94 7.50
CA ARG A 61 10.82 4.88 8.39
C ARG A 61 11.11 4.07 9.64
N THR A 62 10.54 4.53 10.73
CA THR A 62 10.63 3.93 12.06
C THR A 62 9.35 3.16 12.43
N ASP A 63 9.32 2.58 13.63
CA ASP A 63 8.13 1.91 14.18
C ASP A 63 6.97 2.87 14.45
N GLU A 64 7.22 4.20 14.48
CA GLU A 64 6.21 5.24 14.68
C GLU A 64 5.55 5.69 13.37
N ASP A 65 6.14 5.35 12.23
CA ASP A 65 5.59 5.72 10.92
C ASP A 65 4.60 4.67 10.42
N PRO A 66 3.57 5.04 9.65
CA PRO A 66 2.63 4.06 9.08
C PRO A 66 3.32 3.11 8.11
N ILE A 67 2.79 1.90 7.97
CA ILE A 67 3.18 0.98 6.91
C ILE A 67 2.56 1.47 5.60
N VAL A 68 3.38 1.86 4.64
CA VAL A 68 2.92 2.34 3.32
C VAL A 68 2.78 1.18 2.36
N ILE A 69 1.57 0.94 1.91
CA ILE A 69 1.18 -0.23 1.10
C ILE A 69 0.70 0.22 -0.27
N GLY A 70 1.33 -0.31 -1.32
CA GLY A 70 0.90 -0.12 -2.70
C GLY A 70 -0.02 -1.23 -3.19
N GLY A 71 -1.10 -0.85 -3.86
CA GLY A 71 -2.01 -1.77 -4.54
C GLY A 71 -2.42 -1.23 -5.92
N GLY A 72 -3.21 -2.01 -6.65
CA GLY A 72 -3.76 -1.60 -7.96
C GLY A 72 -2.93 -2.06 -9.17
N PRO A 73 -3.33 -1.64 -10.40
CA PRO A 73 -2.77 -2.17 -11.65
C PRO A 73 -1.26 -2.01 -11.79
N CYS A 74 -0.68 -0.87 -11.34
CA CYS A 74 0.75 -0.62 -11.50
C CYS A 74 1.64 -1.52 -10.61
N THR A 75 1.07 -2.26 -9.65
CA THR A 75 1.84 -3.20 -8.83
C THR A 75 2.35 -4.43 -9.59
N TYR A 76 1.97 -4.58 -10.86
CA TYR A 76 2.59 -5.57 -11.76
C TYR A 76 4.04 -5.22 -12.14
N ASN A 77 4.40 -3.93 -12.08
CA ASN A 77 5.77 -3.45 -12.21
C ASN A 77 6.03 -2.40 -11.13
N PRO A 78 6.25 -2.81 -9.87
CA PRO A 78 6.38 -1.88 -8.75
C PRO A 78 7.77 -1.23 -8.66
N GLU A 79 8.78 -1.76 -9.37
CA GLU A 79 10.18 -1.38 -9.23
C GLU A 79 10.45 0.13 -9.38
N PRO A 80 9.82 0.87 -10.33
CA PRO A 80 10.06 2.31 -10.46
C PRO A 80 9.71 3.14 -9.22
N ILE A 81 8.84 2.62 -8.34
CA ILE A 81 8.41 3.31 -7.11
C ILE A 81 8.69 2.48 -5.84
N ALA A 82 9.33 1.34 -5.98
CA ALA A 82 9.62 0.40 -4.90
C ALA A 82 10.32 1.02 -3.69
N PRO A 83 11.31 1.94 -3.83
CA PRO A 83 12.00 2.53 -2.68
C PRO A 83 11.11 3.33 -1.72
N PHE A 84 9.92 3.74 -2.17
CA PHE A 84 9.01 4.59 -1.41
C PHE A 84 7.88 3.80 -0.72
N PHE A 85 7.80 2.48 -0.91
CA PHE A 85 6.79 1.61 -0.31
C PHE A 85 7.42 0.56 0.59
N ASP A 86 6.73 0.24 1.68
CA ASP A 86 7.15 -0.83 2.57
C ASP A 86 6.80 -2.20 1.99
N LEU A 87 5.62 -2.29 1.39
CA LEU A 87 5.19 -3.48 0.68
C LEU A 87 4.17 -3.15 -0.41
N PHE A 88 4.06 -4.06 -1.37
CA PHE A 88 3.00 -4.07 -2.38
C PHE A 88 2.16 -5.32 -2.24
N TYR A 89 0.88 -5.18 -2.53
CA TYR A 89 0.01 -6.32 -2.71
C TYR A 89 -0.38 -6.49 -4.19
N ILE A 90 -0.13 -7.69 -4.72
CA ILE A 90 -0.35 -8.04 -6.13
C ILE A 90 -1.55 -8.98 -6.20
N GLY A 91 -2.73 -8.42 -6.50
CA GLY A 91 -3.97 -9.17 -6.59
C GLY A 91 -5.21 -8.41 -6.15
N GLU A 92 -6.26 -9.19 -5.86
CA GLU A 92 -7.54 -8.70 -5.37
C GLU A 92 -7.49 -8.63 -3.83
N GLY A 93 -7.65 -7.42 -3.25
CA GLY A 93 -7.41 -7.12 -1.82
C GLY A 93 -8.26 -7.95 -0.85
N GLU A 94 -9.44 -8.36 -1.29
CA GLU A 94 -10.40 -9.12 -0.48
C GLU A 94 -9.88 -10.45 0.05
N VAL A 95 -8.83 -10.99 -0.57
CA VAL A 95 -8.23 -12.27 -0.13
C VAL A 95 -7.09 -12.09 0.87
N VAL A 96 -6.60 -10.87 1.11
CA VAL A 96 -5.38 -10.66 1.91
C VAL A 96 -5.60 -9.87 3.18
N TYR A 97 -6.59 -8.97 3.21
CA TYR A 97 -6.72 -7.99 4.29
C TYR A 97 -6.82 -8.61 5.67
N ASP A 98 -7.68 -9.59 5.87
CA ASP A 98 -7.84 -10.25 7.16
C ASP A 98 -6.50 -10.81 7.66
N LYS A 99 -5.79 -11.54 6.78
CA LYS A 99 -4.51 -12.15 7.15
C LYS A 99 -3.42 -11.11 7.41
N LEU A 100 -3.40 -10.02 6.65
CA LEU A 100 -2.44 -8.92 6.82
C LEU A 100 -2.66 -8.22 8.16
N PHE A 101 -3.92 -7.88 8.47
CA PHE A 101 -4.26 -7.20 9.72
C PHE A 101 -4.05 -8.10 10.94
N ASP A 102 -4.44 -9.38 10.88
CA ASP A 102 -4.19 -10.33 11.95
C ASP A 102 -2.68 -10.47 12.22
N THR A 103 -1.87 -10.57 11.16
CA THR A 103 -0.41 -10.62 11.28
C THR A 103 0.17 -9.37 11.95
N TYR A 104 -0.36 -8.20 11.60
CA TYR A 104 0.07 -6.93 12.21
C TYR A 104 -0.32 -6.85 13.68
N LEU A 105 -1.58 -7.15 14.01
CA LEU A 105 -2.08 -7.10 15.37
C LEU A 105 -1.34 -8.10 16.28
N GLU A 106 -1.06 -9.31 15.78
CA GLU A 106 -0.25 -10.28 16.49
C GLU A 106 1.18 -9.79 16.73
N ASN A 107 1.79 -9.16 15.70
CA ASN A 107 3.12 -8.59 15.83
C ASN A 107 3.16 -7.49 16.90
N LYS A 108 2.20 -6.57 16.87
CA LYS A 108 2.07 -5.45 17.81
C LYS A 108 1.84 -5.95 19.25
N LYS A 109 0.96 -6.96 19.42
CA LYS A 109 0.67 -7.58 20.72
C LYS A 109 1.92 -8.23 21.34
N ASN A 110 2.80 -8.77 20.53
CA ASN A 110 4.04 -9.41 20.97
C ASN A 110 5.22 -8.42 21.10
N GLY A 111 5.00 -7.12 20.95
CA GLY A 111 6.05 -6.09 21.00
C GLY A 111 7.04 -6.17 19.84
N GLY A 112 6.63 -6.75 18.69
CA GLY A 112 7.46 -6.86 17.49
C GLY A 112 7.62 -5.52 16.78
N THR A 113 8.77 -5.34 16.14
CA THR A 113 9.13 -4.16 15.36
C THR A 113 8.45 -4.14 13.98
N ARG A 114 8.56 -3.00 13.27
CA ARG A 114 8.21 -2.86 11.85
C ARG A 114 8.87 -3.96 10.99
N GLN A 115 10.15 -4.21 11.21
CA GLN A 115 10.91 -5.23 10.47
C GLN A 115 10.40 -6.64 10.74
N ASP A 116 10.00 -6.95 11.97
CA ASP A 116 9.41 -8.24 12.32
C ASP A 116 8.08 -8.45 11.61
N PHE A 117 7.26 -7.39 11.54
CA PHE A 117 6.03 -7.41 10.77
C PHE A 117 6.28 -7.67 9.28
N LEU A 118 7.20 -6.92 8.65
CA LEU A 118 7.50 -7.07 7.22
C LEU A 118 8.03 -8.47 6.87
N LYS A 119 8.86 -9.08 7.74
CA LYS A 119 9.31 -10.47 7.61
C LYS A 119 8.17 -11.49 7.71
N LYS A 120 7.15 -11.22 8.51
CA LYS A 120 5.96 -12.07 8.58
C LYS A 120 5.05 -11.83 7.37
N ALA A 121 4.86 -10.57 6.99
CA ALA A 121 4.00 -10.17 5.88
C ALA A 121 4.49 -10.71 4.53
N CYS A 122 5.81 -10.75 4.26
CA CYS A 122 6.34 -11.27 3.00
C CYS A 122 6.02 -12.76 2.75
N ARG A 123 5.64 -13.52 3.79
CA ARG A 123 5.17 -14.91 3.65
C ARG A 123 3.70 -15.02 3.21
N ILE A 124 2.97 -13.91 3.21
CA ILE A 124 1.57 -13.88 2.75
C ILE A 124 1.55 -13.87 1.22
N PRO A 125 0.83 -14.78 0.57
CA PRO A 125 0.76 -14.82 -0.89
C PRO A 125 0.31 -13.48 -1.49
N GLY A 126 1.00 -13.02 -2.53
CA GLY A 126 0.72 -11.75 -3.20
C GLY A 126 1.40 -10.54 -2.59
N ILE A 127 2.04 -10.65 -1.44
CA ILE A 127 2.79 -9.56 -0.84
C ILE A 127 4.23 -9.57 -1.36
N TYR A 128 4.67 -8.41 -1.82
CA TYR A 128 6.03 -8.09 -2.22
C TYR A 128 6.60 -7.01 -1.30
N VAL A 129 7.72 -7.31 -0.63
CA VAL A 129 8.44 -6.37 0.25
C VAL A 129 9.77 -6.04 -0.41
N PRO A 130 9.91 -4.87 -1.10
CA PRO A 130 11.06 -4.57 -1.96
C PRO A 130 12.41 -4.68 -1.26
N GLN A 131 12.52 -4.23 -0.02
CA GLN A 131 13.77 -4.26 0.76
C GLN A 131 14.34 -5.67 1.01
N PHE A 132 13.58 -6.72 0.74
CA PHE A 132 14.03 -8.11 0.89
C PHE A 132 14.47 -8.74 -0.41
N TYR A 133 14.72 -7.95 -1.44
CA TYR A 133 15.22 -8.42 -2.73
C TYR A 133 16.42 -7.60 -3.18
N GLU A 134 17.33 -8.28 -3.83
CA GLU A 134 18.52 -7.68 -4.44
C GLU A 134 18.48 -7.87 -5.95
N VAL A 135 18.78 -6.78 -6.67
CA VAL A 135 18.89 -6.78 -8.13
C VAL A 135 20.36 -6.72 -8.49
N THR A 136 20.83 -7.68 -9.28
CA THR A 136 22.17 -7.64 -9.88
C THR A 136 22.04 -7.35 -11.37
N TYR A 137 23.06 -6.65 -11.92
CA TYR A 137 23.05 -6.22 -13.31
C TYR A 137 24.25 -6.81 -14.05
N HIS A 138 24.08 -7.05 -15.35
CA HIS A 138 25.15 -7.32 -16.29
C HIS A 138 25.95 -6.04 -16.59
N GLU A 139 27.12 -6.18 -17.24
CA GLU A 139 27.95 -5.04 -17.64
C GLU A 139 27.24 -4.07 -18.61
N ASP A 140 26.28 -4.56 -19.37
CA ASP A 140 25.46 -3.78 -20.30
C ASP A 140 24.27 -3.07 -19.64
N GLY A 141 24.10 -3.18 -18.31
CA GLY A 141 23.03 -2.58 -17.52
C GLY A 141 21.71 -3.36 -17.53
N THR A 142 21.66 -4.51 -18.19
CA THR A 142 20.46 -5.39 -18.10
C THR A 142 20.43 -6.14 -16.77
N VAL A 143 19.22 -6.49 -16.29
CA VAL A 143 19.05 -7.24 -15.04
C VAL A 143 19.61 -8.67 -15.21
N ALA A 144 20.60 -9.01 -14.40
CA ALA A 144 21.20 -10.35 -14.37
C ALA A 144 20.41 -11.30 -13.46
N ALA A 145 20.09 -10.85 -12.25
CA ALA A 145 19.27 -11.62 -11.31
C ALA A 145 18.45 -10.70 -10.40
N PHE A 146 17.34 -11.25 -9.93
CA PHE A 146 16.46 -10.66 -8.93
C PHE A 146 16.21 -11.73 -7.88
N THR A 147 16.84 -11.60 -6.72
CA THR A 147 16.90 -12.67 -5.72
C THR A 147 16.46 -12.18 -4.35
N PRO A 148 15.75 -13.02 -3.56
CA PRO A 148 15.45 -12.69 -2.18
C PRO A 148 16.73 -12.64 -1.34
N SER A 149 16.88 -11.63 -0.50
CA SER A 149 17.99 -11.44 0.43
C SER A 149 17.77 -12.13 1.77
N ILE A 150 16.53 -12.58 2.05
CA ILE A 150 16.16 -13.29 3.28
C ILE A 150 15.42 -14.59 2.97
N PRO A 151 15.53 -15.63 3.82
CA PRO A 151 14.89 -16.94 3.60
C PRO A 151 13.36 -16.88 3.59
N GLU A 152 12.78 -15.89 4.25
CA GLU A 152 11.33 -15.70 4.35
C GLU A 152 10.71 -15.20 3.07
N ALA A 153 11.47 -14.46 2.26
CA ALA A 153 10.96 -13.86 1.03
C ALA A 153 10.86 -14.92 -0.07
N PRO A 154 9.71 -15.03 -0.75
CA PRO A 154 9.54 -16.01 -1.82
C PRO A 154 10.29 -15.60 -3.09
N GLU A 155 10.86 -16.57 -3.82
CA GLU A 155 11.51 -16.31 -5.11
C GLU A 155 10.56 -15.73 -6.17
N LYS A 156 9.26 -16.03 -6.06
CA LYS A 156 8.24 -15.58 -7.01
C LYS A 156 6.97 -15.13 -6.29
N ILE A 157 6.56 -13.92 -6.55
CA ILE A 157 5.27 -13.40 -6.07
C ILE A 157 4.17 -13.81 -7.06
N LYS A 158 3.16 -14.53 -6.57
CA LYS A 158 2.02 -14.94 -7.39
C LYS A 158 0.84 -14.02 -7.13
N LYS A 159 0.28 -13.46 -8.22
CA LYS A 159 -0.98 -12.71 -8.18
C LYS A 159 -2.06 -13.53 -7.46
N GLN A 160 -2.76 -12.87 -6.54
CA GLN A 160 -3.90 -13.46 -5.85
C GLN A 160 -5.22 -13.01 -6.49
N LEU A 161 -6.15 -13.93 -6.64
CA LEU A 161 -7.46 -13.70 -7.22
C LEU A 161 -8.52 -14.24 -6.25
N VAL A 162 -9.66 -13.55 -6.17
CA VAL A 162 -10.84 -14.10 -5.48
C VAL A 162 -11.29 -15.36 -6.22
N PRO A 163 -11.44 -16.50 -5.53
CA PRO A 163 -11.97 -17.72 -6.12
C PRO A 163 -13.32 -17.48 -6.82
N SER A 164 -13.53 -18.13 -7.96
CA SER A 164 -14.72 -17.89 -8.81
C SER A 164 -16.05 -18.16 -8.08
N ASP A 165 -16.06 -19.09 -7.15
CA ASP A 165 -17.20 -19.39 -6.26
C ASP A 165 -17.54 -18.27 -5.29
N LYS A 166 -16.54 -17.48 -4.87
CA LYS A 166 -16.72 -16.30 -4.02
C LYS A 166 -17.06 -15.03 -4.81
N ARG A 167 -16.61 -14.92 -6.08
CA ARG A 167 -16.96 -13.78 -6.95
C ARG A 167 -18.46 -13.64 -7.17
N ALA A 168 -19.17 -14.76 -7.31
CA ALA A 168 -20.62 -14.77 -7.45
C ALA A 168 -21.35 -14.23 -6.22
N ARG A 169 -20.75 -14.31 -5.03
CA ARG A 169 -21.35 -13.80 -3.80
C ARG A 169 -21.08 -12.31 -3.54
N CYS A 170 -19.99 -11.76 -4.07
CA CYS A 170 -19.73 -10.30 -4.03
C CYS A 170 -20.72 -9.51 -4.90
N GLY A 171 -21.33 -10.12 -5.93
CA GLY A 171 -22.38 -9.53 -6.75
C GLY A 171 -23.75 -9.44 -6.03
N GLU A 172 -23.94 -10.15 -4.94
CA GLU A 172 -25.15 -10.13 -4.09
C GLU A 172 -25.01 -9.22 -2.85
N VAL A 173 -24.22 -8.15 -2.93
CA VAL A 173 -24.42 -7.06 -1.95
C VAL A 173 -25.81 -6.54 -2.17
N LYS A 174 -26.75 -7.01 -1.36
CA LYS A 174 -28.09 -6.42 -1.25
C LYS A 174 -27.87 -4.94 -1.09
N ARG A 175 -28.34 -4.17 -2.08
CA ARG A 175 -28.42 -2.71 -2.02
C ARG A 175 -29.40 -2.32 -0.91
N THR A 176 -29.00 -2.55 0.32
CA THR A 176 -29.67 -2.05 1.49
C THR A 176 -28.81 -0.91 2.01
N CYS A 177 -29.42 0.28 1.93
CA CYS A 177 -28.93 1.55 2.44
C CYS A 177 -28.10 2.39 1.46
N ASP A 178 -28.75 2.87 0.42
CA ASP A 178 -28.46 4.21 -0.11
C ASP A 178 -29.70 5.09 0.10
N PRO A 179 -29.78 5.87 1.18
CA PRO A 179 -30.89 6.78 1.42
C PRO A 179 -30.96 7.92 0.38
N TYR A 180 -29.93 8.06 -0.47
CA TYR A 180 -29.87 9.09 -1.52
C TYR A 180 -30.18 8.57 -2.93
N ALA A 181 -30.24 7.24 -3.15
CA ALA A 181 -30.54 6.66 -4.46
C ALA A 181 -31.96 6.98 -4.97
N ALA A 182 -32.86 7.43 -4.10
CA ALA A 182 -34.22 7.79 -4.46
C ALA A 182 -34.37 9.20 -5.12
N GLN A 183 -33.30 10.01 -5.11
CA GLN A 183 -33.38 11.41 -5.62
C GLN A 183 -32.87 11.58 -7.05
N TYR A 184 -32.21 10.59 -7.65
CA TYR A 184 -31.75 10.63 -9.04
C TYR A 184 -32.59 9.72 -9.94
N ARG A 185 -33.83 10.10 -10.26
CA ARG A 185 -34.51 9.62 -11.46
C ARG A 185 -34.36 10.70 -12.54
N PRO A 186 -33.65 10.42 -13.65
CA PRO A 186 -33.67 11.28 -14.81
C PRO A 186 -35.14 11.32 -15.34
N ARG A 187 -35.67 12.51 -15.63
CA ARG A 187 -36.94 12.73 -16.34
C ARG A 187 -36.77 12.36 -17.79
#